data_10e46750763290e6ed84f6978cf4e698
#
_entry.id   10e46750763290e6ed84f6978cf4e698
#
_cell.length_a   1.000
_cell.length_b   1.000
_cell.length_c   1.000
_cell.angle_alpha   90.00
_cell.angle_beta   90.00
_cell.angle_gamma   90.00
#
_symmetry.space_group_name_H-M   'P 1'
#
loop_
_entity.id
_entity.type
_entity.pdbx_description
1 polymer ?
#
loop_
_entity_poly.entity_id
_entity_poly.type
_entity_poly.pdbx_seq_one_letter_code
_entity_poly.pdbx_strand_id
1 'polypeptide(L)'
;MQIVTDKHQKELKKHGNEAFPFLVSGERLSRYETGSFWWHWHPEIEILLLTDGPMCCSANDRTFHLKEGDVLFINANVLHTGSMENFQDCRYTSVTFDPRLLGGFPGSAVWTKYVEPVIRNFSLPTVCIDSSENWHEEFRALFRELISVAQNTPDYRELEITLRLQRLWLLLLPHLPVASGEYSRNAAEYERIRRIVAYIEQNYMEKISLKDISAHLHLCESECSRLFRRCMNVSLNVFLQEYRVERSLEYLNKREPLTEIAAKTGFSDSNYYSKVFRRVKGCSPREYRRKKS
;
A
#
# COMPACT_ATOMS: atom_id res chain seq x y z
N MET A 1 9.87 5.09 -12.91
CA MET A 1 8.62 5.75 -12.52
C MET A 1 8.39 5.49 -11.03
N GLN A 2 7.78 6.40 -10.27
CA GLN A 2 7.32 6.18 -8.90
C GLN A 2 5.97 6.85 -8.67
N ILE A 3 5.24 6.40 -7.65
CA ILE A 3 4.04 7.09 -7.18
C ILE A 3 4.46 8.44 -6.62
N VAL A 4 3.78 9.50 -7.05
CA VAL A 4 4.04 10.87 -6.58
C VAL A 4 3.14 11.15 -5.38
N THR A 5 3.76 11.49 -4.26
CA THR A 5 3.06 11.77 -3.00
C THR A 5 3.34 13.17 -2.48
N ASP A 6 2.48 13.66 -1.59
CA ASP A 6 2.75 14.87 -0.81
C ASP A 6 3.69 14.56 0.37
N LYS A 7 3.98 15.58 1.18
CA LYS A 7 4.82 15.46 2.38
C LYS A 7 4.27 14.53 3.47
N HIS A 8 3.05 14.05 3.35
CA HIS A 8 2.38 13.11 4.26
C HIS A 8 2.12 11.76 3.60
N GLN A 9 2.78 11.48 2.44
CA GLN A 9 2.63 10.26 1.63
C GLN A 9 1.24 10.03 1.06
N LYS A 10 0.42 11.08 1.02
CA LYS A 10 -0.81 11.01 0.28
C LYS A 10 -0.50 11.05 -1.21
N GLU A 11 -1.02 10.07 -1.95
CA GLU A 11 -0.88 10.05 -3.41
C GLU A 11 -1.51 11.29 -4.04
N LEU A 12 -0.79 11.90 -5.00
CA LEU A 12 -1.24 13.10 -5.71
C LEU A 12 -1.95 12.78 -7.03
N LYS A 13 -1.91 11.52 -7.48
CA LYS A 13 -2.64 11.08 -8.65
C LYS A 13 -4.15 11.20 -8.39
N LYS A 14 -4.86 11.79 -9.33
CA LYS A 14 -6.32 11.84 -9.28
C LYS A 14 -6.91 10.53 -9.79
N HIS A 15 -7.74 9.90 -8.99
CA HIS A 15 -8.44 8.66 -9.35
C HIS A 15 -9.79 8.98 -10.02
N GLY A 16 -9.74 9.36 -11.30
CA GLY A 16 -10.88 9.85 -12.05
C GLY A 16 -11.05 11.38 -11.96
N ASN A 17 -12.28 11.84 -11.97
CA ASN A 17 -12.63 13.26 -11.85
C ASN A 17 -13.67 13.49 -10.73
N GLU A 18 -13.99 14.75 -10.44
CA GLU A 18 -14.92 15.08 -9.36
C GLU A 18 -16.34 14.55 -9.58
N ALA A 19 -16.78 14.47 -10.83
CA ALA A 19 -18.11 13.96 -11.19
C ALA A 19 -18.19 12.43 -11.12
N PHE A 20 -17.07 11.73 -11.42
CA PHE A 20 -16.97 10.29 -11.35
C PHE A 20 -15.55 9.86 -10.89
N PRO A 21 -15.30 9.79 -9.58
CA PRO A 21 -14.00 9.46 -9.00
C PRO A 21 -13.74 7.94 -9.03
N PHE A 22 -13.34 7.46 -10.20
CA PHE A 22 -13.11 6.05 -10.53
C PHE A 22 -11.98 5.93 -11.53
N LEU A 23 -11.04 5.03 -11.29
CA LEU A 23 -9.90 4.78 -12.16
C LEU A 23 -9.59 3.28 -12.23
N VAL A 24 -9.36 2.78 -13.45
CA VAL A 24 -8.72 1.47 -13.69
C VAL A 24 -7.28 1.72 -14.12
N SER A 25 -6.33 1.08 -13.45
CA SER A 25 -4.90 1.12 -13.80
C SER A 25 -4.37 -0.27 -14.06
N GLY A 26 -3.71 -0.47 -15.19
CA GLY A 26 -2.93 -1.68 -15.49
C GLY A 26 -1.46 -1.39 -15.26
N GLU A 27 -0.85 -2.06 -14.29
CA GLU A 27 0.49 -1.78 -13.82
C GLU A 27 1.42 -2.98 -13.96
N ARG A 28 2.71 -2.67 -14.05
CA ARG A 28 3.79 -3.65 -14.10
C ARG A 28 4.93 -3.17 -13.22
N LEU A 29 5.35 -3.99 -12.25
CA LEU A 29 6.34 -3.55 -11.27
C LEU A 29 7.73 -3.28 -11.86
N SER A 30 8.10 -3.92 -12.98
CA SER A 30 9.36 -3.60 -13.67
C SER A 30 9.42 -2.17 -14.23
N ARG A 31 8.30 -1.45 -14.35
CA ARG A 31 8.28 -0.03 -14.73
C ARG A 31 8.73 0.90 -13.60
N TYR A 32 8.68 0.43 -12.37
CA TYR A 32 9.17 1.17 -11.22
C TYR A 32 10.68 0.95 -11.08
N GLU A 33 11.45 2.00 -10.83
CA GLU A 33 12.92 1.97 -10.82
C GLU A 33 13.52 0.92 -9.90
N THR A 34 12.84 0.68 -8.78
CA THR A 34 13.26 -0.30 -7.76
C THR A 34 12.55 -1.65 -7.89
N GLY A 35 11.62 -1.81 -8.83
CA GLY A 35 10.71 -2.95 -8.88
C GLY A 35 9.68 -2.95 -7.75
N SER A 36 9.43 -1.75 -7.19
CA SER A 36 8.48 -1.54 -6.10
C SER A 36 7.90 -0.12 -6.19
N PHE A 37 6.67 0.04 -5.79
CA PHE A 37 6.12 1.35 -5.46
C PHE A 37 6.23 1.59 -3.96
N TRP A 38 6.45 2.86 -3.62
CA TRP A 38 6.71 3.23 -2.23
C TRP A 38 5.44 3.28 -1.39
N TRP A 39 5.63 3.37 -0.09
CA TRP A 39 4.57 3.56 0.86
C TRP A 39 3.78 4.82 0.52
N HIS A 40 2.47 4.65 0.31
CA HIS A 40 1.54 5.74 0.04
C HIS A 40 0.15 5.39 0.58
N TRP A 41 -0.72 6.37 0.62
CA TRP A 41 -2.12 6.18 0.96
C TRP A 41 -2.98 7.16 0.16
N HIS A 42 -4.24 6.83 0.00
CA HIS A 42 -5.26 7.66 -0.63
C HIS A 42 -6.63 7.44 0.04
N PRO A 43 -7.58 8.40 -0.07
CA PRO A 43 -8.89 8.30 0.59
C PRO A 43 -9.85 7.33 -0.10
N GLU A 44 -9.51 6.85 -1.27
CA GLU A 44 -10.29 5.90 -2.05
C GLU A 44 -10.10 4.48 -1.55
N ILE A 45 -11.02 3.58 -1.91
CA ILE A 45 -10.87 2.13 -1.85
C ILE A 45 -10.10 1.68 -3.09
N GLU A 46 -9.20 0.72 -2.93
CA GLU A 46 -8.55 0.05 -4.04
C GLU A 46 -8.81 -1.45 -4.02
N ILE A 47 -9.10 -2.02 -5.19
CA ILE A 47 -9.15 -3.47 -5.41
C ILE A 47 -8.12 -3.80 -6.46
N LEU A 48 -7.17 -4.67 -6.12
CA LEU A 48 -6.08 -5.11 -6.98
C LEU A 48 -6.28 -6.58 -7.35
N LEU A 49 -6.21 -6.91 -8.63
CA LEU A 49 -6.14 -8.29 -9.15
C LEU A 49 -4.75 -8.54 -9.71
N LEU A 50 -4.03 -9.51 -9.16
CA LEU A 50 -2.75 -9.94 -9.71
C LEU A 50 -2.97 -10.81 -10.95
N THR A 51 -2.46 -10.38 -12.11
CA THR A 51 -2.71 -11.00 -13.41
C THR A 51 -1.54 -11.81 -13.95
N ASP A 52 -0.33 -11.63 -13.39
CA ASP A 52 0.87 -12.36 -13.80
C ASP A 52 1.97 -12.18 -12.74
N GLY A 53 2.70 -13.25 -12.46
CA GLY A 53 3.84 -13.27 -11.52
C GLY A 53 3.46 -13.19 -10.03
N PRO A 54 4.45 -13.27 -9.13
CA PRO A 54 4.25 -13.08 -7.69
C PRO A 54 4.47 -11.63 -7.27
N MET A 55 3.73 -11.17 -6.26
CA MET A 55 3.86 -9.84 -5.69
C MET A 55 3.83 -9.89 -4.16
N CYS A 56 4.77 -9.20 -3.53
CA CYS A 56 4.71 -8.92 -2.11
C CYS A 56 4.04 -7.55 -1.89
N CYS A 57 2.90 -7.53 -1.23
CA CYS A 57 2.17 -6.30 -0.88
C CYS A 57 2.11 -6.17 0.65
N SER A 58 2.46 -4.98 1.17
CA SER A 58 2.31 -4.68 2.60
C SER A 58 1.32 -3.55 2.80
N ALA A 59 0.45 -3.71 3.79
CA ALA A 59 -0.55 -2.72 4.16
C ALA A 59 -0.64 -2.63 5.68
N ASN A 60 -0.26 -1.49 6.24
CA ASN A 60 -0.05 -1.29 7.66
C ASN A 60 0.86 -2.40 8.24
N ASP A 61 0.32 -3.23 9.16
CA ASP A 61 1.03 -4.31 9.87
C ASP A 61 0.97 -5.68 9.17
N ARG A 62 0.32 -5.76 8.00
CA ARG A 62 0.11 -7.01 7.27
C ARG A 62 0.93 -7.06 6.00
N THR A 63 1.49 -8.23 5.70
CA THR A 63 2.20 -8.51 4.45
C THR A 63 1.55 -9.70 3.78
N PHE A 64 1.31 -9.58 2.48
CA PHE A 64 0.66 -10.57 1.62
C PHE A 64 1.63 -10.99 0.52
N HIS A 65 1.75 -12.28 0.29
CA HIS A 65 2.47 -12.88 -0.81
C HIS A 65 1.45 -13.34 -1.84
N LEU A 66 1.13 -12.44 -2.76
CA LEU A 66 0.08 -12.66 -3.75
C LEU A 66 0.60 -13.52 -4.91
N LYS A 67 -0.27 -14.37 -5.42
CA LYS A 67 -0.07 -15.20 -6.63
C LYS A 67 -1.01 -14.75 -7.74
N GLU A 68 -0.73 -15.18 -8.95
CA GLU A 68 -1.64 -14.93 -10.08
C GLU A 68 -3.07 -15.39 -9.76
N GLY A 69 -4.01 -14.50 -9.97
CA GLY A 69 -5.43 -14.69 -9.67
C GLY A 69 -5.87 -14.19 -8.31
N ASP A 70 -4.96 -13.93 -7.38
CA ASP A 70 -5.33 -13.37 -6.08
C ASP A 70 -5.83 -11.93 -6.22
N VAL A 71 -6.82 -11.59 -5.38
CA VAL A 71 -7.37 -10.25 -5.28
C VAL A 71 -7.06 -9.68 -3.92
N LEU A 72 -6.60 -8.43 -3.88
CA LEU A 72 -6.38 -7.69 -2.65
C LEU A 72 -7.33 -6.49 -2.58
N PHE A 73 -8.22 -6.48 -1.60
CA PHE A 73 -8.98 -5.31 -1.22
C PHE A 73 -8.15 -4.48 -0.25
N ILE A 74 -7.96 -3.19 -0.55
CA ILE A 74 -7.27 -2.21 0.29
C ILE A 74 -8.29 -1.14 0.67
N ASN A 75 -8.50 -0.99 1.97
CA ASN A 75 -9.50 -0.05 2.49
C ASN A 75 -9.03 1.40 2.34
N ALA A 76 -9.98 2.32 2.40
CA ALA A 76 -9.74 3.76 2.35
C ALA A 76 -8.72 4.21 3.42
N ASN A 77 -7.83 5.11 3.06
CA ASN A 77 -6.82 5.70 3.95
C ASN A 77 -5.77 4.72 4.51
N VAL A 78 -5.61 3.54 3.94
CA VAL A 78 -4.61 2.55 4.35
C VAL A 78 -3.26 2.87 3.74
N LEU A 79 -2.22 2.90 4.56
CA LEU A 79 -0.85 3.03 4.11
C LEU A 79 -0.38 1.68 3.53
N HIS A 80 0.03 1.66 2.27
CA HIS A 80 0.40 0.42 1.58
C HIS A 80 1.56 0.60 0.60
N THR A 81 2.18 -0.52 0.22
CA THR A 81 3.29 -0.62 -0.73
C THR A 81 3.27 -1.98 -1.41
N GLY A 82 3.91 -2.09 -2.57
CA GLY A 82 4.05 -3.36 -3.27
C GLY A 82 5.41 -3.49 -3.95
N SER A 83 5.93 -4.71 -4.00
CA SER A 83 7.23 -5.03 -4.57
C SER A 83 7.23 -6.36 -5.32
N MET A 84 8.14 -6.47 -6.28
CA MET A 84 8.45 -7.75 -6.91
C MET A 84 8.93 -8.75 -5.86
N GLU A 85 8.50 -10.00 -5.98
CA GLU A 85 8.99 -11.09 -5.16
C GLU A 85 10.05 -11.90 -5.91
N ASN A 86 11.15 -12.24 -5.24
CA ASN A 86 12.26 -13.02 -5.81
C ASN A 86 12.78 -12.51 -7.18
N PHE A 87 12.75 -11.19 -7.41
CA PHE A 87 13.12 -10.54 -8.69
C PHE A 87 12.24 -10.91 -9.88
N GLN A 88 11.12 -11.58 -9.64
CA GLN A 88 10.16 -11.88 -10.70
C GLN A 88 9.25 -10.67 -10.92
N ASP A 89 9.13 -10.28 -12.18
CA ASP A 89 8.22 -9.23 -12.55
C ASP A 89 6.77 -9.68 -12.40
N CYS A 90 5.90 -8.74 -12.09
CA CYS A 90 4.47 -9.04 -11.98
C CYS A 90 3.62 -7.95 -12.63
N ARG A 91 2.41 -8.34 -12.99
CA ARG A 91 1.38 -7.45 -13.52
C ARG A 91 0.14 -7.54 -12.65
N TYR A 92 -0.45 -6.39 -12.43
CA TYR A 92 -1.75 -6.31 -11.76
C TYR A 92 -2.63 -5.26 -12.42
N THR A 93 -3.93 -5.43 -12.22
CA THR A 93 -4.91 -4.39 -12.56
C THR A 93 -5.55 -3.93 -11.27
N SER A 94 -5.54 -2.64 -11.02
CA SER A 94 -6.24 -2.04 -9.89
C SER A 94 -7.42 -1.19 -10.32
N VAL A 95 -8.42 -1.18 -9.47
CA VAL A 95 -9.59 -0.30 -9.53
C VAL A 95 -9.59 0.54 -8.26
N THR A 96 -9.38 1.83 -8.41
CA THR A 96 -9.38 2.80 -7.31
C THR A 96 -10.59 3.70 -7.44
N PHE A 97 -11.40 3.82 -6.39
CA PHE A 97 -12.66 4.55 -6.45
C PHE A 97 -13.07 5.18 -5.11
N ASP A 98 -13.72 6.33 -5.18
CA ASP A 98 -14.28 6.98 -4.01
C ASP A 98 -15.43 6.15 -3.41
N PRO A 99 -15.46 5.88 -2.11
CA PRO A 99 -16.52 5.12 -1.45
C PRO A 99 -17.94 5.67 -1.67
N ARG A 100 -18.09 6.94 -2.02
CA ARG A 100 -19.39 7.56 -2.34
C ARG A 100 -20.07 6.89 -3.53
N LEU A 101 -19.34 6.26 -4.43
CA LEU A 101 -19.90 5.48 -5.54
C LEU A 101 -20.69 4.26 -5.07
N LEU A 102 -20.43 3.74 -3.85
CA LEU A 102 -21.18 2.62 -3.26
C LEU A 102 -22.49 3.09 -2.62
N GLY A 103 -22.42 4.15 -1.83
CA GLY A 103 -23.50 4.55 -0.93
C GLY A 103 -24.18 5.89 -1.26
N GLY A 104 -23.74 6.56 -2.33
CA GLY A 104 -24.23 7.88 -2.70
C GLY A 104 -23.69 8.98 -1.74
N PHE A 105 -24.56 9.69 -1.07
CA PHE A 105 -24.17 10.81 -0.20
C PHE A 105 -23.96 10.36 1.26
N PRO A 106 -23.05 11.00 2.01
CA PRO A 106 -22.89 10.81 3.45
C PRO A 106 -24.21 11.04 4.19
N GLY A 107 -24.53 10.13 5.12
CA GLY A 107 -25.80 10.16 5.87
C GLY A 107 -26.95 9.38 5.22
N SER A 108 -26.83 8.87 3.99
CA SER A 108 -27.79 7.94 3.44
C SER A 108 -27.83 6.63 4.22
N ALA A 109 -28.93 5.87 4.15
CA ALA A 109 -29.04 4.58 4.82
C ALA A 109 -28.01 3.56 4.32
N VAL A 110 -27.67 3.60 3.04
CA VAL A 110 -26.62 2.72 2.46
C VAL A 110 -25.25 3.12 3.00
N TRP A 111 -24.94 4.41 3.01
CA TRP A 111 -23.70 4.93 3.55
C TRP A 111 -23.49 4.55 5.02
N THR A 112 -24.44 4.92 5.88
CA THR A 112 -24.30 4.77 7.34
C THR A 112 -24.29 3.32 7.82
N LYS A 113 -24.98 2.42 7.09
CA LYS A 113 -25.09 1.02 7.48
C LYS A 113 -24.01 0.12 6.87
N TYR A 114 -23.57 0.41 5.64
CA TYR A 114 -22.80 -0.57 4.86
C TYR A 114 -21.48 -0.04 4.32
N VAL A 115 -21.27 1.28 4.23
CA VAL A 115 -20.03 1.85 3.70
C VAL A 115 -19.19 2.46 4.81
N GLU A 116 -19.73 3.42 5.54
CA GLU A 116 -19.01 4.13 6.60
C GLU A 116 -18.40 3.21 7.67
N PRO A 117 -19.09 2.16 8.16
CA PRO A 117 -18.52 1.24 9.13
C PRO A 117 -17.29 0.50 8.61
N VAL A 118 -17.21 0.23 7.32
CA VAL A 118 -16.07 -0.44 6.69
C VAL A 118 -14.90 0.52 6.52
N ILE A 119 -15.11 1.66 5.87
CA ILE A 119 -14.03 2.61 5.57
C ILE A 119 -13.44 3.27 6.83
N ARG A 120 -14.19 3.30 7.92
CA ARG A 120 -13.72 3.76 9.24
C ARG A 120 -13.17 2.64 10.13
N ASN A 121 -13.22 1.39 9.67
CA ASN A 121 -12.66 0.28 10.42
C ASN A 121 -11.15 0.14 10.17
N PHE A 122 -10.36 0.83 10.96
CA PHE A 122 -8.89 0.79 10.85
C PHE A 122 -8.28 -0.56 11.26
N SER A 123 -9.04 -1.45 11.91
CA SER A 123 -8.63 -2.83 12.17
C SER A 123 -8.77 -3.73 10.95
N LEU A 124 -9.41 -3.22 9.89
CA LEU A 124 -9.58 -3.87 8.60
C LEU A 124 -8.82 -3.10 7.51
N PRO A 125 -7.48 -3.16 7.47
CA PRO A 125 -6.74 -2.43 6.44
C PRO A 125 -6.91 -3.07 5.06
N THR A 126 -6.98 -4.41 5.00
CA THR A 126 -6.99 -5.19 3.76
C THR A 126 -7.68 -6.54 3.94
N VAL A 127 -8.16 -7.09 2.82
CA VAL A 127 -8.63 -8.48 2.70
C VAL A 127 -7.97 -9.10 1.47
N CYS A 128 -7.27 -10.21 1.67
CA CYS A 128 -6.80 -11.04 0.57
C CYS A 128 -7.87 -12.07 0.24
N ILE A 129 -8.24 -12.15 -1.02
CA ILE A 129 -9.24 -13.07 -1.57
C ILE A 129 -8.49 -13.98 -2.52
N ASP A 130 -8.13 -15.16 -2.05
CA ASP A 130 -7.37 -16.15 -2.80
C ASP A 130 -8.19 -17.42 -3.07
N SER A 131 -7.60 -18.40 -3.73
CA SER A 131 -8.28 -19.64 -4.14
C SER A 131 -8.74 -20.53 -2.98
N SER A 132 -8.40 -20.24 -1.72
CA SER A 132 -8.92 -20.95 -0.55
C SER A 132 -10.34 -20.49 -0.19
N GLU A 133 -10.73 -19.31 -0.65
CA GLU A 133 -12.05 -18.74 -0.41
C GLU A 133 -13.06 -19.26 -1.44
N ASN A 134 -14.20 -19.77 -0.98
CA ASN A 134 -15.24 -20.35 -1.85
C ASN A 134 -15.94 -19.32 -2.76
N TRP A 135 -15.80 -18.02 -2.48
CA TRP A 135 -16.34 -16.90 -3.24
C TRP A 135 -15.30 -16.19 -4.14
N HIS A 136 -14.06 -16.68 -4.14
CA HIS A 136 -12.96 -16.10 -4.92
C HIS A 136 -13.26 -16.01 -6.43
N GLU A 137 -13.71 -17.10 -7.05
CA GLU A 137 -14.00 -17.13 -8.48
C GLU A 137 -15.16 -16.20 -8.86
N GLU A 138 -16.20 -16.13 -8.04
CA GLU A 138 -17.31 -15.20 -8.25
C GLU A 138 -16.83 -13.75 -8.16
N PHE A 139 -16.02 -13.42 -7.14
CA PHE A 139 -15.46 -12.08 -6.99
C PHE A 139 -14.56 -11.69 -8.17
N ARG A 140 -13.68 -12.58 -8.61
CA ARG A 140 -12.83 -12.38 -9.79
C ARG A 140 -13.63 -12.16 -11.05
N ALA A 141 -14.68 -12.94 -11.29
CA ALA A 141 -15.52 -12.80 -12.45
C ALA A 141 -16.21 -11.42 -12.50
N LEU A 142 -16.82 -11.01 -11.38
CA LEU A 142 -17.44 -9.69 -11.24
C LEU A 142 -16.40 -8.55 -11.40
N PHE A 143 -15.20 -8.72 -10.88
CA PHE A 143 -14.14 -7.73 -11.00
C PHE A 143 -13.65 -7.59 -12.45
N ARG A 144 -13.52 -8.70 -13.18
CA ARG A 144 -13.20 -8.67 -14.63
C ARG A 144 -14.31 -8.03 -15.46
N GLU A 145 -15.58 -8.28 -15.12
CA GLU A 145 -16.71 -7.59 -15.77
C GLU A 145 -16.64 -6.08 -15.54
N LEU A 146 -16.33 -5.63 -14.31
CA LEU A 146 -16.14 -4.22 -13.99
C LEU A 146 -15.04 -3.58 -14.85
N ILE A 147 -13.87 -4.23 -14.95
CA ILE A 147 -12.76 -3.77 -15.77
C ILE A 147 -13.18 -3.69 -17.24
N SER A 148 -13.85 -4.72 -17.75
CA SER A 148 -14.32 -4.78 -19.14
C SER A 148 -15.26 -3.61 -19.49
N VAL A 149 -16.24 -3.34 -18.62
CA VAL A 149 -17.15 -2.19 -18.78
C VAL A 149 -16.40 -0.88 -18.74
N ALA A 150 -15.44 -0.74 -17.81
CA ALA A 150 -14.66 0.49 -17.68
C ALA A 150 -13.81 0.80 -18.92
N GLN A 151 -13.32 -0.23 -19.61
CA GLN A 151 -12.46 -0.11 -20.80
C GLN A 151 -13.24 0.06 -22.10
N ASN A 152 -14.42 -0.55 -22.21
CA ASN A 152 -15.20 -0.55 -23.45
C ASN A 152 -16.13 0.65 -23.63
N THR A 153 -16.20 1.54 -22.65
CA THR A 153 -17.00 2.80 -22.69
C THR A 153 -18.41 2.64 -23.27
N PRO A 154 -19.27 1.74 -22.75
CA PRO A 154 -20.62 1.57 -23.23
C PRO A 154 -21.51 2.77 -22.92
N ASP A 155 -22.64 2.85 -23.59
CA ASP A 155 -23.72 3.76 -23.12
C ASP A 155 -24.04 3.44 -21.66
N TYR A 156 -24.31 4.47 -20.86
CA TYR A 156 -24.55 4.34 -19.40
C TYR A 156 -23.36 3.79 -18.58
N ARG A 157 -22.14 4.04 -19.04
CA ARG A 157 -20.88 3.52 -18.45
C ARG A 157 -20.79 3.75 -16.93
N GLU A 158 -21.06 4.96 -16.46
CA GLU A 158 -20.99 5.32 -15.04
C GLU A 158 -22.00 4.52 -14.20
N LEU A 159 -23.21 4.31 -14.72
CA LEU A 159 -24.23 3.52 -14.06
C LEU A 159 -23.85 2.04 -14.01
N GLU A 160 -23.35 1.50 -15.12
CA GLU A 160 -22.89 0.11 -15.24
C GLU A 160 -21.71 -0.18 -14.28
N ILE A 161 -20.77 0.75 -14.16
CA ILE A 161 -19.66 0.65 -13.20
C ILE A 161 -20.20 0.67 -11.77
N THR A 162 -21.07 1.60 -11.44
CA THR A 162 -21.65 1.75 -10.09
C THR A 162 -22.40 0.48 -9.67
N LEU A 163 -23.19 -0.11 -10.53
CA LEU A 163 -23.91 -1.36 -10.26
C LEU A 163 -22.94 -2.52 -9.97
N ARG A 164 -21.83 -2.63 -10.71
CA ARG A 164 -20.83 -3.67 -10.48
C ARG A 164 -20.02 -3.45 -9.21
N LEU A 165 -19.67 -2.21 -8.89
CA LEU A 165 -19.05 -1.87 -7.62
C LEU A 165 -19.96 -2.26 -6.44
N GLN A 166 -21.26 -1.98 -6.51
CA GLN A 166 -22.22 -2.36 -5.48
C GLN A 166 -22.38 -3.88 -5.37
N ARG A 167 -22.38 -4.62 -6.48
CA ARG A 167 -22.39 -6.08 -6.46
C ARG A 167 -21.15 -6.67 -5.80
N LEU A 168 -19.95 -6.17 -6.16
CA LEU A 168 -18.68 -6.56 -5.52
C LEU A 168 -18.72 -6.26 -4.02
N TRP A 169 -19.27 -5.10 -3.65
CA TRP A 169 -19.43 -4.70 -2.25
C TRP A 169 -20.36 -5.65 -1.47
N LEU A 170 -21.50 -5.99 -2.05
CA LEU A 170 -22.43 -6.94 -1.46
C LEU A 170 -21.82 -8.33 -1.27
N LEU A 171 -20.97 -8.78 -2.20
CA LEU A 171 -20.26 -10.05 -2.08
C LEU A 171 -19.17 -10.00 -1.01
N LEU A 172 -18.49 -8.84 -0.85
CA LEU A 172 -17.43 -8.64 0.13
C LEU A 172 -17.95 -8.52 1.58
N LEU A 173 -19.06 -7.81 1.80
CA LEU A 173 -19.56 -7.45 3.14
C LEU A 173 -19.71 -8.62 4.12
N PRO A 174 -20.25 -9.80 3.74
CA PRO A 174 -20.40 -10.94 4.66
C PRO A 174 -19.05 -11.50 5.16
N HIS A 175 -17.97 -11.23 4.44
CA HIS A 175 -16.63 -11.74 4.73
C HIS A 175 -15.76 -10.73 5.49
N LEU A 176 -16.29 -9.52 5.75
CA LEU A 176 -15.59 -8.53 6.55
C LEU A 176 -15.80 -8.77 8.05
N PRO A 177 -14.75 -8.62 8.87
CA PRO A 177 -14.91 -8.69 10.31
C PRO A 177 -15.87 -7.61 10.81
N VAL A 178 -16.84 -8.02 11.64
CA VAL A 178 -17.78 -7.09 12.27
C VAL A 178 -17.00 -6.07 13.10
N ALA A 179 -17.24 -4.81 12.82
CA ALA A 179 -16.59 -3.74 13.52
C ALA A 179 -16.97 -3.72 15.01
N SER A 180 -16.02 -4.04 15.87
CA SER A 180 -16.14 -3.75 17.30
C SER A 180 -15.97 -2.25 17.53
N GLY A 181 -16.86 -1.61 18.32
CA GLY A 181 -17.05 -0.16 18.46
C GLY A 181 -15.88 0.77 18.87
N GLU A 182 -14.63 0.42 18.58
CA GLU A 182 -13.41 1.19 18.88
C GLU A 182 -12.94 2.13 17.75
N TYR A 183 -13.85 2.61 16.90
CA TYR A 183 -13.53 3.34 15.66
C TYR A 183 -12.70 4.62 15.85
N SER A 184 -12.95 5.37 16.91
CA SER A 184 -12.35 6.71 17.08
C SER A 184 -10.88 6.66 17.51
N ARG A 185 -10.50 5.67 18.31
CA ARG A 185 -9.15 5.54 18.85
C ARG A 185 -8.14 5.15 17.78
N ASN A 186 -8.53 4.26 16.90
CA ASN A 186 -7.68 3.74 15.85
C ASN A 186 -7.36 4.80 14.77
N ALA A 187 -8.31 5.67 14.41
CA ALA A 187 -8.09 6.73 13.41
C ALA A 187 -6.93 7.68 13.79
N ALA A 188 -6.90 8.13 15.06
CA ALA A 188 -5.84 9.00 15.54
C ALA A 188 -4.48 8.28 15.58
N GLU A 189 -4.46 6.99 15.88
CA GLU A 189 -3.24 6.17 15.87
C GLU A 189 -2.68 6.02 14.44
N TYR A 190 -3.50 5.70 13.46
CA TYR A 190 -3.06 5.60 12.06
C TYR A 190 -2.63 6.95 11.48
N GLU A 191 -3.26 8.05 11.88
CA GLU A 191 -2.78 9.39 11.51
C GLU A 191 -1.38 9.66 12.08
N ARG A 192 -1.13 9.27 13.33
CA ARG A 192 0.22 9.35 13.92
C ARG A 192 1.22 8.47 13.18
N ILE A 193 0.84 7.26 12.76
CA ILE A 193 1.71 6.38 11.96
C ILE A 193 2.07 7.03 10.61
N ARG A 194 1.10 7.59 9.89
CA ARG A 194 1.37 8.32 8.64
C ARG A 194 2.37 9.45 8.86
N ARG A 195 2.24 10.20 9.95
CA ARG A 195 3.20 11.27 10.31
C ARG A 195 4.58 10.71 10.65
N ILE A 196 4.69 9.55 11.31
CA ILE A 196 5.97 8.89 11.57
C ILE A 196 6.64 8.48 10.24
N VAL A 197 5.90 7.81 9.38
CA VAL A 197 6.43 7.34 8.10
C VAL A 197 6.86 8.53 7.23
N ALA A 198 6.04 9.58 7.16
CA ALA A 198 6.38 10.82 6.47
C ALA A 198 7.66 11.49 7.02
N TYR A 199 7.82 11.51 8.35
CA TYR A 199 9.05 12.04 8.97
C TYR A 199 10.29 11.22 8.59
N ILE A 200 10.17 9.89 8.59
CA ILE A 200 11.25 8.99 8.15
C ILE A 200 11.61 9.26 6.69
N GLU A 201 10.62 9.38 5.81
CA GLU A 201 10.83 9.66 4.39
C GLU A 201 11.58 10.96 4.14
N GLN A 202 11.23 12.02 4.86
CA GLN A 202 11.87 13.33 4.72
C GLN A 202 13.29 13.38 5.26
N ASN A 203 13.61 12.52 6.24
CA ASN A 203 14.85 12.62 7.01
C ASN A 203 15.72 11.36 6.95
N TYR A 204 15.36 10.32 6.17
CA TYR A 204 16.06 9.01 6.21
C TYR A 204 17.56 9.08 5.92
N MET A 205 18.03 10.09 5.20
CA MET A 205 19.46 10.31 4.90
C MET A 205 20.24 10.75 6.14
N GLU A 206 19.55 11.33 7.11
CA GLU A 206 20.14 11.86 8.34
C GLU A 206 20.16 10.81 9.46
N LYS A 207 20.87 11.12 10.54
CA LYS A 207 20.83 10.31 11.75
C LYS A 207 19.52 10.56 12.50
N ILE A 208 18.52 9.72 12.26
CA ILE A 208 17.23 9.79 12.96
C ILE A 208 17.29 8.91 14.21
N SER A 209 16.87 9.46 15.36
CA SER A 209 16.64 8.75 16.60
C SER A 209 15.15 8.64 16.93
N LEU A 210 14.80 7.68 17.79
CA LEU A 210 13.43 7.59 18.34
C LEU A 210 13.02 8.88 19.04
N LYS A 211 13.97 9.56 19.69
CA LYS A 211 13.75 10.85 20.37
C LYS A 211 13.31 11.94 19.36
N ASP A 212 13.94 12.01 18.20
CA ASP A 212 13.59 13.01 17.17
C ASP A 212 12.17 12.78 16.65
N ILE A 213 11.82 11.52 16.36
CA ILE A 213 10.48 11.15 15.90
C ILE A 213 9.42 11.43 16.97
N SER A 214 9.68 11.04 18.21
CA SER A 214 8.74 11.24 19.32
C SER A 214 8.49 12.72 19.61
N ALA A 215 9.54 13.55 19.56
CA ALA A 215 9.44 14.99 19.71
C ALA A 215 8.59 15.62 18.60
N HIS A 216 8.76 15.17 17.34
CA HIS A 216 7.95 15.64 16.19
C HIS A 216 6.44 15.36 16.36
N LEU A 217 6.09 14.26 17.05
CA LEU A 217 4.71 13.88 17.28
C LEU A 217 4.15 14.35 18.64
N HIS A 218 4.96 15.00 19.47
CA HIS A 218 4.61 15.35 20.84
C HIS A 218 4.21 14.14 21.69
N LEU A 219 4.93 13.02 21.52
CA LEU A 219 4.76 11.77 22.27
C LEU A 219 6.01 11.49 23.13
N CYS A 220 5.90 10.65 24.14
CA CYS A 220 7.09 10.07 24.75
C CYS A 220 7.65 8.93 23.88
N GLU A 221 8.96 8.65 23.98
CA GLU A 221 9.64 7.63 23.19
C GLU A 221 9.00 6.24 23.32
N SER A 222 8.60 5.87 24.53
CA SER A 222 7.98 4.58 24.81
C SER A 222 6.60 4.44 24.17
N GLU A 223 5.80 5.52 24.15
CA GLU A 223 4.49 5.53 23.49
C GLU A 223 4.65 5.47 21.97
N CYS A 224 5.55 6.27 21.40
CA CYS A 224 5.86 6.28 19.97
C CYS A 224 6.31 4.88 19.50
N SER A 225 7.24 4.25 20.22
CA SER A 225 7.74 2.91 19.90
C SER A 225 6.65 1.83 19.97
N ARG A 226 5.82 1.86 21.03
CA ARG A 226 4.71 0.90 21.19
C ARG A 226 3.64 1.08 20.12
N LEU A 227 3.26 2.33 19.84
CA LEU A 227 2.31 2.66 18.80
C LEU A 227 2.77 2.13 17.44
N PHE A 228 4.01 2.46 17.05
CA PHE A 228 4.56 2.04 15.77
C PHE A 228 4.63 0.50 15.66
N ARG A 229 5.15 -0.17 16.69
CA ARG A 229 5.25 -1.64 16.69
C ARG A 229 3.89 -2.32 16.64
N ARG A 230 2.85 -1.76 17.27
CA ARG A 230 1.49 -2.31 17.23
C ARG A 230 0.86 -2.15 15.86
N CYS A 231 1.05 -0.99 15.21
CA CYS A 231 0.38 -0.68 13.94
C CYS A 231 1.16 -1.17 12.69
N MET A 232 2.49 -1.34 12.81
CA MET A 232 3.35 -1.73 11.67
C MET A 232 4.01 -3.10 11.86
N ASN A 233 3.78 -3.75 13.00
CA ASN A 233 4.36 -5.05 13.40
C ASN A 233 5.90 -5.14 13.35
N VAL A 234 6.58 -4.02 13.15
CA VAL A 234 8.04 -3.90 13.14
C VAL A 234 8.49 -2.75 14.05
N SER A 235 9.74 -2.75 14.48
CA SER A 235 10.28 -1.60 15.20
C SER A 235 10.61 -0.45 14.24
N LEU A 236 10.56 0.79 14.74
CA LEU A 236 10.96 1.99 13.98
C LEU A 236 12.34 1.87 13.33
N ASN A 237 13.31 1.29 14.06
CA ASN A 237 14.66 1.12 13.53
C ASN A 237 14.70 0.08 12.39
N VAL A 238 13.94 -1.01 12.48
CA VAL A 238 13.82 -2.01 11.41
C VAL A 238 13.19 -1.36 10.19
N PHE A 239 12.09 -0.66 10.34
CA PHE A 239 11.41 0.05 9.26
C PHE A 239 12.33 1.07 8.58
N LEU A 240 13.05 1.92 9.35
CA LEU A 240 14.02 2.86 8.81
C LEU A 240 15.12 2.18 7.99
N GLN A 241 15.62 1.03 8.46
CA GLN A 241 16.65 0.28 7.75
C GLN A 241 16.10 -0.31 6.44
N GLU A 242 14.90 -0.87 6.46
CA GLU A 242 14.21 -1.38 5.27
C GLU A 242 13.96 -0.27 4.26
N TYR A 243 13.44 0.87 4.73
CA TYR A 243 13.22 2.04 3.90
C TYR A 243 14.52 2.52 3.23
N ARG A 244 15.61 2.64 3.98
CA ARG A 244 16.94 3.01 3.44
C ARG A 244 17.45 2.02 2.39
N VAL A 245 17.21 0.73 2.59
CA VAL A 245 17.57 -0.31 1.60
C VAL A 245 16.76 -0.13 0.33
N GLU A 246 15.45 0.10 0.42
CA GLU A 246 14.62 0.37 -0.76
C GLU A 246 15.11 1.61 -1.52
N ARG A 247 15.38 2.71 -0.81
CA ARG A 247 15.92 3.94 -1.43
C ARG A 247 17.30 3.73 -2.06
N SER A 248 18.11 2.82 -1.51
CA SER A 248 19.44 2.51 -2.06
C SER A 248 19.40 1.83 -3.43
N LEU A 249 18.27 1.18 -3.79
CA LEU A 249 18.15 0.46 -5.06
C LEU A 249 18.26 1.39 -6.28
N GLU A 250 17.79 2.63 -6.16
CA GLU A 250 17.94 3.65 -7.20
C GLU A 250 19.41 3.89 -7.55
N TYR A 251 20.25 4.13 -6.54
CA TYR A 251 21.70 4.36 -6.71
C TYR A 251 22.42 3.08 -7.13
N LEU A 252 21.98 1.94 -6.62
CA LEU A 252 22.53 0.64 -6.98
C LEU A 252 22.35 0.33 -8.47
N ASN A 253 21.20 0.69 -9.05
CA ASN A 253 20.89 0.56 -10.47
C ASN A 253 21.76 1.50 -11.32
N LYS A 254 22.12 2.68 -10.82
CA LYS A 254 23.06 3.64 -11.45
C LYS A 254 24.53 3.20 -11.33
N ARG A 255 24.80 2.06 -10.73
CA ARG A 255 26.14 1.46 -10.51
C ARG A 255 27.07 2.31 -9.65
N GLU A 256 26.55 3.13 -8.76
CA GLU A 256 27.34 3.90 -7.82
C GLU A 256 28.17 3.03 -6.85
N PRO A 257 29.29 3.51 -6.32
CA PRO A 257 30.08 2.83 -5.29
C PRO A 257 29.26 2.58 -4.03
N LEU A 258 29.43 1.41 -3.39
CA LEU A 258 28.65 1.06 -2.18
C LEU A 258 28.92 2.02 -1.01
N THR A 259 30.08 2.65 -0.95
CA THR A 259 30.41 3.66 0.05
C THR A 259 29.59 4.93 -0.12
N GLU A 260 29.41 5.38 -1.35
CA GLU A 260 28.59 6.54 -1.68
C GLU A 260 27.10 6.23 -1.46
N ILE A 261 26.65 5.04 -1.86
CA ILE A 261 25.27 4.60 -1.62
C ILE A 261 24.96 4.60 -0.11
N ALA A 262 25.85 4.02 0.70
CA ALA A 262 25.69 4.00 2.15
C ALA A 262 25.54 5.44 2.70
N ALA A 263 26.43 6.36 2.30
CA ALA A 263 26.39 7.75 2.74
C ALA A 263 25.10 8.45 2.31
N LYS A 264 24.69 8.34 1.03
CA LYS A 264 23.48 8.95 0.47
C LYS A 264 22.18 8.42 1.07
N THR A 265 22.21 7.21 1.65
CA THR A 265 21.03 6.56 2.22
C THR A 265 21.05 6.48 3.75
N GLY A 266 21.96 7.25 4.40
CA GLY A 266 21.98 7.42 5.86
C GLY A 266 22.55 6.24 6.64
N PHE A 267 23.27 5.30 6.00
CA PHE A 267 24.02 4.27 6.70
C PHE A 267 25.39 4.82 7.17
N SER A 268 25.85 4.35 8.34
CA SER A 268 27.13 4.76 8.91
C SER A 268 28.34 4.39 8.04
N ASP A 269 28.25 3.24 7.37
CA ASP A 269 29.30 2.71 6.51
C ASP A 269 28.75 1.66 5.53
N SER A 270 29.56 1.31 4.52
CA SER A 270 29.20 0.34 3.48
C SER A 270 29.13 -1.12 3.97
N ASN A 271 29.81 -1.47 5.06
CA ASN A 271 29.77 -2.82 5.63
C ASN A 271 28.43 -3.03 6.35
N TYR A 272 28.03 -2.04 7.15
CA TYR A 272 26.73 -2.06 7.82
C TYR A 272 25.58 -2.04 6.80
N TYR A 273 25.69 -1.18 5.77
CA TYR A 273 24.75 -1.18 4.64
C TYR A 273 24.63 -2.57 4.01
N SER A 274 25.76 -3.20 3.65
CA SER A 274 25.75 -4.51 3.00
C SER A 274 25.13 -5.60 3.87
N LYS A 275 25.37 -5.57 5.19
CA LYS A 275 24.78 -6.48 6.17
C LYS A 275 23.25 -6.32 6.25
N VAL A 276 22.78 -5.08 6.35
CA VAL A 276 21.35 -4.78 6.39
C VAL A 276 20.67 -5.14 5.06
N PHE A 277 21.29 -4.77 3.95
CA PHE A 277 20.79 -5.09 2.61
C PHE A 277 20.60 -6.60 2.42
N ARG A 278 21.62 -7.41 2.83
CA ARG A 278 21.52 -8.88 2.76
C ARG A 278 20.39 -9.44 3.61
N ARG A 279 20.15 -8.86 4.78
CA ARG A 279 19.03 -9.25 5.64
C ARG A 279 17.68 -8.95 4.98
N VAL A 280 17.55 -7.78 4.33
CA VAL A 280 16.29 -7.30 3.72
C VAL A 280 16.03 -7.98 2.37
N LYS A 281 17.05 -8.13 1.52
CA LYS A 281 16.92 -8.63 0.14
C LYS A 281 17.39 -10.07 -0.06
N GLY A 282 17.83 -10.77 0.98
CA GLY A 282 18.31 -12.15 0.89
C GLY A 282 19.65 -12.32 0.18
N CYS A 283 20.22 -11.30 -0.44
CA CYS A 283 21.49 -11.32 -1.15
C CYS A 283 22.29 -10.04 -0.91
N SER A 284 23.59 -10.05 -1.22
CA SER A 284 24.43 -8.85 -1.10
C SER A 284 24.08 -7.79 -2.17
N PRO A 285 24.41 -6.50 -1.95
CA PRO A 285 24.24 -5.46 -2.96
C PRO A 285 24.93 -5.75 -4.29
N ARG A 286 26.11 -6.40 -4.25
CA ARG A 286 26.84 -6.80 -5.45
C ARG A 286 26.15 -7.92 -6.21
N GLU A 287 25.65 -8.92 -5.52
CA GLU A 287 24.86 -10.02 -6.10
C GLU A 287 23.55 -9.51 -6.69
N TYR A 288 22.88 -8.58 -5.98
CA TYR A 288 21.67 -7.92 -6.46
C TYR A 288 21.92 -7.20 -7.79
N ARG A 289 22.97 -6.37 -7.86
CA ARG A 289 23.36 -5.65 -9.07
C ARG A 289 23.60 -6.60 -10.25
N ARG A 290 24.27 -7.75 -10.02
CA ARG A 290 24.56 -8.74 -11.04
C ARG A 290 23.31 -9.45 -11.57
N LYS A 291 22.32 -9.72 -10.72
CA LYS A 291 21.06 -10.37 -11.11
C LYS A 291 20.15 -9.48 -11.96
N LYS A 292 20.32 -8.16 -11.85
CA LYS A 292 19.50 -7.17 -12.55
C LYS A 292 20.16 -6.63 -13.82
N SER A 293 21.44 -6.96 -14.06
CA SER A 293 22.20 -6.68 -15.28
C SER A 293 22.02 -7.78 -16.29
#